data_6498e91508dfce8ae7436d950645d994
#
_entry.id   6498e91508dfce8ae7436d950645d994
#
_cell.length_a   1.000
_cell.length_b   1.000
_cell.length_c   1.000
_cell.angle_alpha   90.00
_cell.angle_beta   90.00
_cell.angle_gamma   90.00
#
_symmetry.space_group_name_H-M   'P 1'
#
loop_
_entity.id
_entity.type
_entity.pdbx_description
1 polymer ?
#
loop_
_entity_poly.entity_id
_entity_poly.type
_entity_poly.pdbx_seq_one_letter_code
_entity_poly.pdbx_strand_id
1 'polypeptide(L)'
;MQFSKSTANKKSISFYSHHLNKEKLNTIKEFAEKIQILQNFISYIYFDEYFNKQTIKCTDFIKLMNKQYRDKYFPSMFFQQICKQVYEKYNKKKPPKEQVVFKRLSFIGVNQSTTIFIEESNNKYTNGIINLNIPHFGIIEIPFRYSKQYHGNLSDIHYSMTSPKKNQYTKQYTCTIDGDRLKIVIVEDDNRTYPISIGNKIEGIDVNIKHNLLQCSDGYVIDYDRKMVKSILKRKKKQDRITSTKENRGLPTKYTYKQIKQNQKDKRRSISMVEQCLVDLFKHCNKNNIYHLVFEDLNVFTRKYKINNKEFNVNIRRLMSILHIVDIKNMVERIGKKYGITISLTNAEYTSQQCSKCGYIHKDNRKTQERFKCIHCGYEENADLNASINIKNRISVDVLRDSLHIEVENNKYIPLETKHEKVEQLFKKLNLVV
;
A
#
# COMPACT_ATOMS: atom_id res chain seq x y z
N MET A 1 -5.31 -25.31 -10.54
CA MET A 1 -4.88 -24.09 -9.80
C MET A 1 -3.61 -23.56 -10.45
N GLN A 2 -3.72 -22.52 -11.25
CA GLN A 2 -2.54 -21.83 -11.78
C GLN A 2 -2.14 -20.77 -10.77
N PHE A 3 -1.05 -21.00 -10.07
CA PHE A 3 -0.41 -19.97 -9.27
C PHE A 3 0.04 -18.85 -10.20
N SER A 4 -0.58 -17.67 -10.08
CA SER A 4 -0.07 -16.48 -10.72
C SER A 4 1.39 -16.31 -10.28
N LYS A 5 2.29 -16.14 -11.26
CA LYS A 5 3.71 -15.83 -11.02
C LYS A 5 3.78 -14.75 -9.93
N SER A 6 4.35 -15.08 -8.79
CA SER A 6 4.59 -14.15 -7.70
C SER A 6 5.40 -13.00 -8.28
N THR A 7 4.83 -11.81 -8.30
CA THR A 7 5.63 -10.60 -8.44
C THR A 7 6.65 -10.65 -7.30
N ALA A 8 7.92 -10.75 -7.64
CA ALA A 8 8.99 -10.79 -6.67
C ALA A 8 8.76 -9.68 -5.64
N ASN A 9 8.64 -10.04 -4.37
CA ASN A 9 8.41 -9.08 -3.31
C ASN A 9 9.62 -8.15 -3.27
N LYS A 10 9.39 -6.86 -3.55
CA LYS A 10 10.45 -5.85 -3.46
C LYS A 10 10.34 -5.15 -2.12
N LYS A 11 11.45 -5.00 -1.44
CA LYS A 11 11.56 -4.14 -0.26
C LYS A 11 12.33 -2.87 -0.62
N SER A 12 11.96 -1.75 -0.02
CA SER A 12 12.71 -0.51 -0.15
C SER A 12 13.28 -0.10 1.20
N ILE A 13 14.54 0.26 1.22
CA ILE A 13 15.23 0.81 2.38
C ILE A 13 15.49 2.28 2.07
N SER A 14 15.10 3.16 2.99
CA SER A 14 15.34 4.59 2.83
C SER A 14 16.06 5.14 4.06
N PHE A 15 17.08 5.94 3.84
CA PHE A 15 17.83 6.63 4.88
C PHE A 15 18.23 8.03 4.40
N TYR A 16 18.66 8.85 5.37
CA TYR A 16 19.12 10.20 5.11
C TYR A 16 20.62 10.29 5.42
N SER A 17 21.36 11.02 4.59
CA SER A 17 22.72 11.44 4.92
C SER A 17 22.73 12.35 6.14
N HIS A 18 23.91 12.56 6.74
CA HIS A 18 24.15 13.75 7.53
C HIS A 18 24.03 15.01 6.68
N HIS A 19 24.07 16.17 7.32
CA HIS A 19 24.15 17.44 6.61
C HIS A 19 25.42 17.47 5.75
N LEU A 20 25.25 17.74 4.47
CA LEU A 20 26.39 17.82 3.54
C LEU A 20 27.05 19.19 3.64
N ASN A 21 28.37 19.23 3.48
CA ASN A 21 29.06 20.49 3.27
C ASN A 21 28.63 21.12 1.93
N LYS A 22 28.88 22.41 1.79
CA LYS A 22 28.42 23.20 0.63
C LYS A 22 28.98 22.68 -0.69
N GLU A 23 30.23 22.23 -0.71
CA GLU A 23 30.90 21.71 -1.90
C GLU A 23 30.26 20.42 -2.39
N LYS A 24 30.17 19.38 -1.53
CA LYS A 24 29.51 18.11 -1.87
C LYS A 24 28.06 18.31 -2.30
N LEU A 25 27.35 19.20 -1.60
CA LEU A 25 25.96 19.50 -1.94
C LEU A 25 25.83 20.16 -3.32
N ASN A 26 26.72 21.11 -3.65
CA ASN A 26 26.71 21.80 -4.94
C ASN A 26 27.02 20.82 -6.08
N THR A 27 28.02 19.96 -5.93
CA THR A 27 28.35 18.94 -6.93
C THR A 27 27.17 18.03 -7.22
N ILE A 28 26.50 17.55 -6.18
CA ILE A 28 25.34 16.67 -6.33
C ILE A 28 24.15 17.40 -6.93
N LYS A 29 23.96 18.67 -6.57
CA LYS A 29 22.92 19.52 -7.17
C LYS A 29 23.15 19.73 -8.66
N GLU A 30 24.35 20.10 -9.05
CA GLU A 30 24.72 20.31 -10.46
C GLU A 30 24.41 19.08 -11.30
N PHE A 31 24.81 17.91 -10.82
CA PHE A 31 24.51 16.66 -11.50
C PHE A 31 23.00 16.40 -11.59
N ALA A 32 22.26 16.60 -10.49
CA ALA A 32 20.81 16.40 -10.45
C ALA A 32 20.04 17.40 -11.32
N GLU A 33 20.54 18.62 -11.45
CA GLU A 33 19.97 19.67 -12.35
C GLU A 33 20.14 19.29 -13.82
N LYS A 34 21.32 18.81 -14.22
CA LYS A 34 21.54 18.29 -15.59
C LYS A 34 20.59 17.15 -15.93
N ILE A 35 20.36 16.24 -14.98
CA ILE A 35 19.38 15.14 -15.13
C ILE A 35 17.95 15.70 -15.26
N GLN A 36 17.60 16.65 -14.43
CA GLN A 36 16.26 17.27 -14.46
C GLN A 36 15.99 17.95 -15.80
N ILE A 37 16.98 18.66 -16.33
CA ILE A 37 16.90 19.30 -17.66
C ILE A 37 16.65 18.24 -18.73
N LEU A 38 17.43 17.15 -18.71
CA LEU A 38 17.28 16.06 -19.68
C LEU A 38 15.94 15.33 -19.52
N GLN A 39 15.48 15.09 -18.30
CA GLN A 39 14.15 14.51 -18.05
C GLN A 39 13.02 15.37 -18.63
N ASN A 40 13.10 16.68 -18.44
CA ASN A 40 12.11 17.61 -18.97
C ASN A 40 12.15 17.70 -20.49
N PHE A 41 13.32 17.66 -21.09
CA PHE A 41 13.50 17.61 -22.54
C PHE A 41 12.90 16.33 -23.14
N ILE A 42 13.23 15.17 -22.61
CA ILE A 42 12.66 13.88 -23.07
C ILE A 42 11.15 13.83 -22.81
N SER A 43 10.69 14.40 -21.71
CA SER A 43 9.26 14.52 -21.39
C SER A 43 8.49 15.37 -22.39
N TYR A 44 9.10 16.45 -22.85
CA TYR A 44 8.54 17.30 -23.92
C TYR A 44 8.40 16.51 -25.22
N ILE A 45 9.47 15.85 -25.67
CA ILE A 45 9.46 15.04 -26.90
C ILE A 45 8.41 13.93 -26.80
N TYR A 46 8.35 13.22 -25.66
CA TYR A 46 7.36 12.15 -25.49
C TYR A 46 5.93 12.67 -25.58
N PHE A 47 5.65 13.80 -24.94
CA PHE A 47 4.32 14.41 -24.93
C PHE A 47 3.90 14.89 -26.32
N ASP A 48 4.80 15.57 -27.02
CA ASP A 48 4.52 16.18 -28.33
C ASP A 48 4.42 15.11 -29.45
N GLU A 49 5.33 14.15 -29.48
CA GLU A 49 5.45 13.19 -30.58
C GLU A 49 4.65 11.90 -30.37
N TYR A 50 4.52 11.41 -29.12
CA TYR A 50 4.03 10.05 -28.87
C TYR A 50 2.77 9.98 -28.04
N PHE A 51 2.53 10.87 -27.11
CA PHE A 51 1.51 10.70 -26.07
C PHE A 51 0.08 10.53 -26.63
N ASN A 52 -0.29 11.26 -27.66
CA ASN A 52 -1.63 11.20 -28.27
C ASN A 52 -1.63 10.66 -29.70
N LYS A 53 -0.49 10.28 -30.26
CA LYS A 53 -0.34 10.00 -31.69
C LYS A 53 -0.05 8.54 -32.00
N GLN A 54 0.72 7.83 -31.18
CA GLN A 54 1.13 6.45 -31.44
C GLN A 54 1.39 5.67 -30.15
N THR A 55 0.96 4.40 -30.13
CA THR A 55 1.35 3.46 -29.06
C THR A 55 2.77 2.97 -29.33
N ILE A 56 3.75 3.50 -28.64
CA ILE A 56 5.14 3.04 -28.70
C ILE A 56 5.46 2.13 -27.52
N LYS A 57 6.20 1.03 -27.73
CA LYS A 57 6.70 0.21 -26.64
C LYS A 57 7.88 0.89 -25.95
N CYS A 58 8.06 0.64 -24.64
CA CYS A 58 9.14 1.22 -23.85
C CYS A 58 10.53 0.98 -24.45
N THR A 59 10.77 -0.24 -24.92
CA THR A 59 12.04 -0.64 -25.54
C THR A 59 12.33 0.13 -26.84
N ASP A 60 11.31 0.37 -27.64
CA ASP A 60 11.45 1.04 -28.93
C ASP A 60 11.60 2.55 -28.73
N PHE A 61 10.88 3.11 -27.78
CA PHE A 61 11.08 4.51 -27.33
C PHE A 61 12.52 4.74 -26.85
N ILE A 62 13.05 3.86 -25.99
CA ILE A 62 14.42 3.99 -25.50
C ILE A 62 15.43 3.89 -26.65
N LYS A 63 15.26 2.95 -27.59
CA LYS A 63 16.14 2.82 -28.76
C LYS A 63 16.14 4.08 -29.61
N LEU A 64 14.96 4.64 -29.86
CA LEU A 64 14.77 5.84 -30.66
C LEU A 64 15.41 7.07 -30.02
N MET A 65 15.18 7.27 -28.73
CA MET A 65 15.81 8.35 -27.95
C MET A 65 17.33 8.21 -27.93
N ASN A 66 17.87 6.99 -27.77
CA ASN A 66 19.32 6.74 -27.83
C ASN A 66 19.91 7.07 -29.21
N LYS A 67 19.19 6.78 -30.28
CA LYS A 67 19.67 7.05 -31.64
C LYS A 67 19.68 8.56 -31.96
N GLN A 68 18.64 9.27 -31.55
CA GLN A 68 18.42 10.66 -31.96
C GLN A 68 18.97 11.70 -30.98
N TYR A 69 18.86 11.46 -29.67
CA TYR A 69 19.05 12.47 -28.64
C TYR A 69 20.02 12.07 -27.53
N ARG A 70 20.81 11.00 -27.74
CA ARG A 70 21.75 10.55 -26.71
C ARG A 70 22.76 11.64 -26.38
N ASP A 71 22.69 12.16 -25.18
CA ASP A 71 23.70 13.03 -24.62
C ASP A 71 24.95 12.20 -24.23
N LYS A 72 26.11 12.53 -24.80
CA LYS A 72 27.39 11.86 -24.49
C LYS A 72 27.88 12.12 -23.08
N TYR A 73 27.35 13.15 -22.42
CA TYR A 73 27.67 13.43 -21.03
C TYR A 73 27.23 12.31 -20.09
N PHE A 74 26.12 11.63 -20.41
CA PHE A 74 25.61 10.52 -19.58
C PHE A 74 26.01 9.16 -20.15
N PRO A 75 26.46 8.21 -19.27
CA PRO A 75 26.63 6.81 -19.68
C PRO A 75 25.34 6.26 -20.27
N SER A 76 25.45 5.39 -21.29
CA SER A 76 24.30 4.87 -22.05
C SER A 76 23.17 4.31 -21.17
N MET A 77 23.53 3.51 -20.15
CA MET A 77 22.54 2.94 -19.22
C MET A 77 21.81 4.01 -18.40
N PHE A 78 22.52 5.08 -18.06
CA PHE A 78 21.92 6.19 -17.30
C PHE A 78 20.90 6.94 -18.14
N PHE A 79 21.25 7.24 -19.39
CA PHE A 79 20.33 7.85 -20.33
C PHE A 79 19.09 6.99 -20.58
N GLN A 80 19.28 5.67 -20.79
CA GLN A 80 18.17 4.73 -20.95
C GLN A 80 17.24 4.72 -19.75
N GLN A 81 17.79 4.82 -18.54
CA GLN A 81 16.99 4.87 -17.30
C GLN A 81 16.17 6.15 -17.20
N ILE A 82 16.71 7.28 -17.65
CA ILE A 82 15.97 8.55 -17.73
C ILE A 82 14.80 8.42 -18.70
N CYS A 83 15.04 7.88 -19.89
CA CYS A 83 13.98 7.63 -20.88
C CYS A 83 12.88 6.73 -20.32
N LYS A 84 13.25 5.65 -19.62
CA LYS A 84 12.32 4.74 -18.98
C LYS A 84 11.48 5.43 -17.91
N GLN A 85 12.08 6.28 -17.09
CA GLN A 85 11.34 7.07 -16.08
C GLN A 85 10.29 7.98 -16.71
N VAL A 86 10.64 8.67 -17.80
CA VAL A 86 9.71 9.51 -18.53
C VAL A 86 8.57 8.65 -19.09
N TYR A 87 8.90 7.58 -19.81
CA TYR A 87 7.90 6.66 -20.36
C TYR A 87 6.90 6.16 -19.32
N GLU A 88 7.38 5.69 -18.15
CA GLU A 88 6.56 5.20 -17.06
C GLU A 88 5.63 6.26 -16.44
N LYS A 89 5.97 7.56 -16.57
CA LYS A 89 5.10 8.65 -16.07
C LYS A 89 3.84 8.80 -16.91
N TYR A 90 3.95 8.61 -18.21
CA TYR A 90 2.85 8.74 -19.16
C TYR A 90 2.01 7.45 -19.30
N ASN A 91 2.63 6.29 -19.13
CA ASN A 91 1.99 4.98 -19.32
C ASN A 91 1.41 4.40 -18.02
N LYS A 92 0.70 5.22 -17.26
CA LYS A 92 -0.04 4.81 -16.05
C LYS A 92 -1.51 4.53 -16.37
N LYS A 93 -2.21 3.84 -15.47
CA LYS A 93 -3.67 3.63 -15.54
C LYS A 93 -4.47 4.94 -15.71
N LYS A 94 -3.94 6.05 -15.20
CA LYS A 94 -4.45 7.41 -15.41
C LYS A 94 -3.29 8.26 -15.90
N PRO A 95 -3.12 8.39 -17.22
CA PRO A 95 -2.06 9.21 -17.78
C PRO A 95 -2.29 10.70 -17.45
N PRO A 96 -1.22 11.50 -17.39
CA PRO A 96 -1.34 12.94 -17.19
C PRO A 96 -2.03 13.57 -18.41
N LYS A 97 -2.81 14.62 -18.19
CA LYS A 97 -3.47 15.37 -19.28
C LYS A 97 -2.56 16.42 -19.92
N GLU A 98 -1.48 16.77 -19.23
CA GLU A 98 -0.52 17.81 -19.61
C GLU A 98 0.90 17.25 -19.57
N GLN A 99 1.82 17.97 -20.16
CA GLN A 99 3.24 17.63 -20.11
C GLN A 99 3.72 17.47 -18.65
N VAL A 100 4.38 16.35 -18.36
CA VAL A 100 4.97 16.11 -17.05
C VAL A 100 6.23 16.90 -16.87
N VAL A 101 6.24 17.81 -15.88
CA VAL A 101 7.42 18.58 -15.50
C VAL A 101 8.06 17.95 -14.24
N PHE A 102 9.31 17.53 -14.36
CA PHE A 102 10.12 17.03 -13.25
C PHE A 102 10.64 18.21 -12.43
N LYS A 103 10.13 18.39 -11.21
CA LYS A 103 10.45 19.54 -10.33
C LYS A 103 11.43 19.19 -9.20
N ARG A 104 11.67 17.91 -8.95
CA ARG A 104 12.56 17.47 -7.86
C ARG A 104 13.95 17.19 -8.39
N LEU A 105 14.94 17.68 -7.69
CA LEU A 105 16.33 17.31 -7.93
C LEU A 105 16.57 15.90 -7.40
N SER A 106 16.48 14.93 -8.30
CA SER A 106 16.67 13.51 -7.97
C SER A 106 17.21 12.76 -9.17
N PHE A 107 17.99 11.73 -8.89
CA PHE A 107 18.48 10.81 -9.91
C PHE A 107 18.38 9.36 -9.46
N ILE A 108 18.30 8.46 -10.43
CA ILE A 108 18.39 7.03 -10.21
C ILE A 108 19.78 6.58 -10.62
N GLY A 109 20.50 5.97 -9.69
CA GLY A 109 21.76 5.33 -9.99
C GLY A 109 21.53 3.87 -10.38
N VAL A 110 22.35 3.40 -11.31
CA VAL A 110 22.45 2.01 -11.70
C VAL A 110 23.88 1.55 -11.47
N ASN A 111 24.07 0.37 -10.91
CA ASN A 111 25.41 -0.13 -10.50
C ASN A 111 26.54 -0.01 -11.54
N GLN A 112 26.20 0.07 -12.83
CA GLN A 112 27.23 0.18 -13.88
C GLN A 112 27.66 1.62 -14.15
N SER A 113 26.84 2.60 -13.81
CA SER A 113 27.10 4.00 -14.13
C SER A 113 27.30 4.91 -12.92
N THR A 114 26.67 4.54 -11.80
CA THR A 114 26.82 5.24 -10.52
C THR A 114 26.81 4.17 -9.42
N THR A 115 27.95 3.86 -8.86
CA THR A 115 28.08 2.86 -7.80
C THR A 115 27.83 3.46 -6.43
N ILE A 116 27.16 2.73 -5.58
CA ILE A 116 27.06 3.01 -4.14
C ILE A 116 27.83 1.91 -3.39
N PHE A 117 28.77 2.31 -2.58
CA PHE A 117 29.41 1.42 -1.61
C PHE A 117 29.05 1.90 -0.20
N ILE A 118 28.78 0.94 0.68
CA ILE A 118 28.49 1.22 2.08
C ILE A 118 29.63 0.62 2.90
N GLU A 119 30.32 1.48 3.60
CA GLU A 119 31.38 1.11 4.53
C GLU A 119 30.85 1.25 5.95
N GLU A 120 31.03 0.22 6.78
CA GLU A 120 30.70 0.31 8.20
C GLU A 120 31.71 1.22 8.91
N SER A 121 31.19 2.10 9.73
CA SER A 121 32.02 3.00 10.56
C SER A 121 31.69 2.80 12.03
N ASN A 122 32.68 2.57 12.83
CA ASN A 122 32.58 2.47 14.30
C ASN A 122 32.58 3.84 14.98
N ASN A 123 32.40 4.92 14.23
CA ASN A 123 32.38 6.26 14.79
C ASN A 123 31.08 6.51 15.55
N LYS A 124 31.17 7.18 16.71
CA LYS A 124 29.99 7.56 17.54
C LYS A 124 28.94 8.36 16.78
N TYR A 125 29.34 9.09 15.76
CA TYR A 125 28.47 10.04 15.04
C TYR A 125 27.92 9.50 13.69
N THR A 126 28.57 8.48 13.14
CA THR A 126 28.15 7.90 11.85
C THR A 126 28.19 6.37 11.93
N ASN A 127 27.17 5.73 11.32
CA ASN A 127 27.10 4.27 11.26
C ASN A 127 27.70 3.72 9.97
N GLY A 128 28.00 4.59 9.00
CA GLY A 128 28.59 4.18 7.74
C GLY A 128 28.83 5.36 6.80
N ILE A 129 29.56 5.07 5.76
CA ILE A 129 29.89 5.99 4.67
C ILE A 129 29.35 5.41 3.39
N ILE A 130 28.68 6.23 2.61
CA ILE A 130 28.23 5.90 1.26
C ILE A 130 29.19 6.56 0.29
N ASN A 131 29.88 5.75 -0.47
CA ASN A 131 30.72 6.20 -1.58
C ASN A 131 29.85 6.25 -2.83
N LEU A 132 29.43 7.46 -3.20
CA LEU A 132 28.59 7.71 -4.36
C LEU A 132 29.49 8.12 -5.55
N ASN A 133 29.66 7.23 -6.51
CA ASN A 133 30.38 7.54 -7.72
C ASN A 133 29.44 8.26 -8.71
N ILE A 134 29.73 9.52 -8.99
CA ILE A 134 28.95 10.36 -9.93
C ILE A 134 29.80 10.55 -11.19
N PRO A 135 29.24 10.28 -12.39
CA PRO A 135 29.95 10.52 -13.65
C PRO A 135 30.52 11.93 -13.72
N HIS A 136 31.76 12.05 -14.13
CA HIS A 136 32.58 13.28 -14.24
C HIS A 136 32.99 13.97 -12.94
N PHE A 137 32.42 13.56 -11.79
CA PHE A 137 32.73 14.17 -10.49
C PHE A 137 33.51 13.21 -9.56
N GLY A 138 33.60 11.92 -9.93
CA GLY A 138 34.28 10.92 -9.13
C GLY A 138 33.49 10.45 -7.93
N ILE A 139 34.19 9.98 -6.90
CA ILE A 139 33.58 9.39 -5.70
C ILE A 139 33.37 10.49 -4.66
N ILE A 140 32.13 10.60 -4.20
CA ILE A 140 31.73 11.50 -3.11
C ILE A 140 31.39 10.66 -1.90
N GLU A 141 32.14 10.82 -0.83
CA GLU A 141 31.89 10.16 0.46
C GLU A 141 30.80 10.89 1.23
N ILE A 142 29.74 10.16 1.60
CA ILE A 142 28.55 10.70 2.27
C ILE A 142 28.35 9.93 3.57
N PRO A 143 28.62 10.55 4.73
CA PRO A 143 28.34 9.90 6.01
C PRO A 143 26.82 9.84 6.25
N PHE A 144 26.37 8.73 6.81
CA PHE A 144 24.97 8.53 7.16
C PHE A 144 24.80 7.84 8.51
N ARG A 145 23.61 7.95 9.04
CA ARG A 145 23.20 7.26 10.26
C ARG A 145 21.90 6.52 10.02
N TYR A 146 21.84 5.26 10.43
CA TYR A 146 20.62 4.45 10.39
C TYR A 146 20.28 3.88 11.76
N SER A 147 19.03 3.57 12.00
CA SER A 147 18.61 2.97 13.27
C SER A 147 18.98 1.49 13.32
N LYS A 148 19.24 0.98 14.54
CA LYS A 148 19.58 -0.44 14.76
C LYS A 148 18.59 -1.42 14.16
N GLN A 149 17.32 -1.04 14.02
CA GLN A 149 16.28 -1.89 13.41
C GLN A 149 16.49 -2.14 11.90
N TYR A 150 17.35 -1.37 11.23
CA TYR A 150 17.72 -1.57 9.82
C TYR A 150 19.10 -2.23 9.66
N HIS A 151 19.78 -2.55 10.74
CA HIS A 151 21.17 -3.02 10.69
C HIS A 151 21.31 -4.31 9.87
N GLY A 152 20.46 -5.31 10.11
CA GLY A 152 20.45 -6.53 9.30
C GLY A 152 20.23 -6.29 7.80
N ASN A 153 19.34 -5.34 7.46
CA ASN A 153 19.03 -5.02 6.06
C ASN A 153 20.19 -4.31 5.35
N LEU A 154 20.95 -3.48 6.06
CA LEU A 154 22.12 -2.79 5.49
C LEU A 154 23.29 -3.74 5.30
N SER A 155 23.50 -4.69 6.21
CA SER A 155 24.47 -5.77 6.05
C SER A 155 24.17 -6.61 4.80
N ASP A 156 22.90 -6.96 4.57
CA ASP A 156 22.46 -7.68 3.37
C ASP A 156 22.74 -6.89 2.09
N ILE A 157 22.51 -5.57 2.12
CA ILE A 157 22.81 -4.68 0.99
C ILE A 157 24.31 -4.60 0.75
N HIS A 158 25.09 -4.40 1.80
CA HIS A 158 26.56 -4.36 1.73
C HIS A 158 27.11 -5.66 1.12
N TYR A 159 26.71 -6.81 1.67
CA TYR A 159 27.11 -8.11 1.15
C TYR A 159 26.76 -8.30 -0.33
N SER A 160 25.57 -7.91 -0.73
CA SER A 160 25.14 -8.03 -2.12
C SER A 160 25.79 -7.02 -3.07
N MET A 161 26.30 -5.89 -2.57
CA MET A 161 27.04 -4.90 -3.35
C MET A 161 28.51 -5.22 -3.48
N THR A 162 29.07 -5.96 -2.53
CA THR A 162 30.49 -6.36 -2.50
C THR A 162 30.77 -7.76 -3.07
N SER A 163 29.73 -8.61 -3.21
CA SER A 163 29.92 -9.98 -3.68
C SER A 163 30.45 -10.06 -5.12
N PRO A 164 31.39 -10.96 -5.44
CA PRO A 164 32.06 -11.05 -6.74
C PRO A 164 31.22 -11.64 -7.88
N LYS A 165 29.98 -12.08 -7.65
CA LYS A 165 29.12 -12.64 -8.68
C LYS A 165 28.50 -11.53 -9.55
N LYS A 166 29.12 -11.26 -10.68
CA LYS A 166 28.78 -10.16 -11.64
C LYS A 166 27.32 -10.07 -12.11
N ASN A 167 26.48 -11.10 -11.98
CA ASN A 167 25.15 -11.14 -12.55
C ASN A 167 23.98 -10.83 -11.57
N GLN A 168 24.27 -10.51 -10.31
CA GLN A 168 23.24 -10.23 -9.29
C GLN A 168 23.02 -8.74 -8.99
N TYR A 169 23.63 -7.82 -9.73
CA TYR A 169 23.81 -6.41 -9.33
C TYR A 169 23.08 -5.39 -10.18
N THR A 170 21.82 -5.54 -10.43
CA THR A 170 21.00 -4.46 -10.96
C THR A 170 20.17 -3.80 -9.87
N LYS A 171 20.79 -3.50 -8.72
CA LYS A 171 20.07 -2.74 -7.69
C LYS A 171 19.98 -1.29 -8.12
N GLN A 172 18.75 -0.83 -8.26
CA GLN A 172 18.47 0.58 -8.48
C GLN A 172 18.40 1.30 -7.15
N TYR A 173 19.01 2.47 -7.07
CA TYR A 173 18.82 3.38 -5.97
C TYR A 173 18.36 4.75 -6.49
N THR A 174 17.64 5.47 -5.65
CA THR A 174 17.21 6.84 -5.95
C THR A 174 17.83 7.77 -4.94
N CYS A 175 18.55 8.77 -5.41
CA CYS A 175 18.99 9.89 -4.61
C CYS A 175 18.08 11.08 -4.82
N THR A 176 17.61 11.71 -3.75
CA THR A 176 16.79 12.92 -3.79
C THR A 176 17.40 13.96 -2.86
N ILE A 177 17.57 15.17 -3.34
CA ILE A 177 18.06 16.29 -2.53
C ILE A 177 16.89 16.83 -1.69
N ASP A 178 17.06 16.84 -0.37
CA ASP A 178 16.10 17.36 0.60
C ASP A 178 16.78 18.37 1.52
N GLY A 179 16.78 19.62 1.11
CA GLY A 179 17.53 20.69 1.76
C GLY A 179 19.03 20.51 1.58
N ASP A 180 19.74 20.34 2.67
CA ASP A 180 21.19 20.08 2.74
C ASP A 180 21.55 18.61 2.98
N ARG A 181 20.58 17.71 2.82
CA ARG A 181 20.73 16.25 2.96
C ARG A 181 20.34 15.51 1.69
N LEU A 182 20.86 14.30 1.57
CA LEU A 182 20.36 13.35 0.58
C LEU A 182 19.43 12.34 1.25
N LYS A 183 18.29 12.13 0.61
CA LYS A 183 17.47 10.95 0.85
C LYS A 183 17.85 9.89 -0.17
N ILE A 184 18.35 8.76 0.29
CA ILE A 184 18.70 7.62 -0.54
C ILE A 184 17.69 6.51 -0.31
N VAL A 185 17.15 5.96 -1.42
CA VAL A 185 16.22 4.84 -1.41
C VAL A 185 16.80 3.73 -2.27
N ILE A 186 17.04 2.59 -1.66
CA ILE A 186 17.51 1.38 -2.35
C ILE A 186 16.32 0.41 -2.43
N VAL A 187 16.08 -0.16 -3.62
CA VAL A 187 15.04 -1.16 -3.85
C VAL A 187 15.73 -2.47 -4.16
N GLU A 188 15.41 -3.50 -3.39
CA GLU A 188 15.94 -4.85 -3.58
C GLU A 188 14.83 -5.90 -3.56
N ASP A 189 15.11 -7.08 -4.08
CA ASP A 189 14.22 -8.21 -3.98
C ASP A 189 14.19 -8.72 -2.53
N ASP A 190 13.00 -8.99 -2.03
CA ASP A 190 12.83 -9.51 -0.68
C ASP A 190 13.04 -11.03 -0.69
N ASN A 191 14.27 -11.46 -0.53
CA ASN A 191 14.65 -12.89 -0.49
C ASN A 191 14.54 -13.49 0.92
N ARG A 192 13.87 -12.81 1.86
CA ARG A 192 13.70 -13.34 3.21
C ARG A 192 12.81 -14.58 3.17
N THR A 193 13.29 -15.63 3.80
CA THR A 193 12.43 -16.76 4.17
C THR A 193 11.55 -16.32 5.32
N TYR A 194 10.25 -16.42 5.13
CA TYR A 194 9.29 -16.14 6.18
C TYR A 194 8.93 -17.43 6.91
N PRO A 195 8.65 -17.38 8.22
CA PRO A 195 8.17 -18.55 8.95
C PRO A 195 6.86 -19.03 8.31
N ILE A 196 6.61 -20.32 8.38
CA ILE A 196 5.31 -20.91 8.07
C ILE A 196 4.63 -21.18 9.40
N SER A 197 3.43 -20.66 9.59
CA SER A 197 2.66 -20.97 10.80
C SER A 197 2.22 -22.44 10.78
N ILE A 198 2.48 -23.14 11.87
CA ILE A 198 2.12 -24.55 12.05
C ILE A 198 0.74 -24.67 12.73
N GLY A 199 -0.02 -23.58 12.81
CA GLY A 199 -1.35 -23.58 13.42
C GLY A 199 -2.35 -24.47 12.69
N ASN A 200 -3.44 -24.79 13.35
CA ASN A 200 -4.53 -25.62 12.82
C ASN A 200 -5.88 -24.91 12.81
N LYS A 201 -5.92 -23.63 13.22
CA LYS A 201 -7.16 -22.86 13.32
C LYS A 201 -7.24 -21.81 12.22
N ILE A 202 -8.46 -21.57 11.76
CA ILE A 202 -8.84 -20.52 10.82
C ILE A 202 -9.70 -19.51 11.57
N GLU A 203 -9.48 -18.21 11.32
CA GLU A 203 -10.28 -17.13 11.88
C GLU A 203 -10.82 -16.19 10.84
N GLY A 204 -12.09 -15.78 10.99
CA GLY A 204 -12.72 -14.73 10.21
C GLY A 204 -12.55 -13.37 10.89
N ILE A 205 -12.26 -12.36 10.09
CA ILE A 205 -12.01 -11.00 10.56
C ILE A 205 -12.98 -10.03 9.91
N ASP A 206 -13.83 -9.41 10.72
CA ASP A 206 -14.68 -8.29 10.32
C ASP A 206 -13.95 -6.97 10.55
N VAL A 207 -13.94 -6.11 9.53
CA VAL A 207 -13.25 -4.81 9.55
C VAL A 207 -14.24 -3.69 9.81
N ASN A 208 -14.11 -3.02 10.94
CA ASN A 208 -15.03 -2.01 11.41
C ASN A 208 -14.43 -0.58 11.35
N ILE A 209 -15.31 0.41 11.47
CA ILE A 209 -14.94 1.84 11.39
C ILE A 209 -15.33 2.60 12.66
N LYS A 210 -16.40 2.21 13.34
CA LYS A 210 -16.99 3.00 14.41
C LYS A 210 -16.62 2.52 15.81
N HIS A 211 -16.73 1.22 16.07
CA HIS A 211 -16.63 0.65 17.42
C HIS A 211 -15.25 0.08 17.72
N ASN A 212 -14.70 -0.70 16.83
CA ASN A 212 -13.36 -1.25 16.86
C ASN A 212 -12.75 -1.18 15.48
N LEU A 213 -11.52 -1.63 15.30
CA LEU A 213 -10.93 -1.78 13.97
C LEU A 213 -11.18 -3.17 13.41
N LEU A 214 -10.99 -4.22 14.24
CA LEU A 214 -11.11 -5.61 13.82
C LEU A 214 -11.87 -6.40 14.89
N GLN A 215 -12.77 -7.26 14.45
CA GLN A 215 -13.45 -8.27 15.25
C GLN A 215 -13.09 -9.64 14.74
N CYS A 216 -12.52 -10.50 15.60
CA CYS A 216 -12.21 -11.88 15.27
C CYS A 216 -13.40 -12.80 15.61
N SER A 217 -13.52 -13.92 14.89
CA SER A 217 -14.58 -14.91 15.10
C SER A 217 -14.45 -15.69 16.41
N ASP A 218 -13.29 -15.66 17.07
CA ASP A 218 -13.08 -16.20 18.42
C ASP A 218 -13.48 -15.21 19.54
N GLY A 219 -14.02 -14.04 19.17
CA GLY A 219 -14.43 -12.99 20.10
C GLY A 219 -13.36 -11.94 20.42
N TYR A 220 -12.11 -12.13 19.94
CA TYR A 220 -11.05 -11.17 20.17
C TYR A 220 -11.31 -9.87 19.40
N VAL A 221 -11.14 -8.73 20.09
CA VAL A 221 -11.41 -7.39 19.55
C VAL A 221 -10.14 -6.57 19.55
N ILE A 222 -9.90 -5.85 18.46
CA ILE A 222 -8.78 -4.93 18.32
C ILE A 222 -9.30 -3.52 18.12
N ASP A 223 -9.08 -2.67 19.11
CA ASP A 223 -9.41 -1.26 19.07
C ASP A 223 -8.28 -0.40 18.49
N TYR A 224 -8.65 0.75 17.96
CA TYR A 224 -7.71 1.78 17.53
C TYR A 224 -7.69 2.98 18.51
N ASP A 225 -6.64 3.80 18.47
CA ASP A 225 -6.54 5.03 19.28
C ASP A 225 -7.61 6.05 18.84
N ARG A 226 -8.77 5.98 19.50
CA ARG A 226 -9.93 6.86 19.24
C ARG A 226 -9.62 8.33 19.52
N LYS A 227 -8.75 8.64 20.50
CA LYS A 227 -8.38 10.03 20.84
C LYS A 227 -7.57 10.63 19.68
N MET A 228 -6.61 9.89 19.14
CA MET A 228 -5.83 10.30 17.99
C MET A 228 -6.71 10.49 16.75
N VAL A 229 -7.57 9.50 16.43
CA VAL A 229 -8.46 9.54 15.28
C VAL A 229 -9.43 10.73 15.36
N LYS A 230 -10.04 10.98 16.53
CA LYS A 230 -10.90 12.16 16.77
C LYS A 230 -10.14 13.48 16.55
N SER A 231 -8.88 13.55 17.00
CA SER A 231 -8.01 14.73 16.82
C SER A 231 -7.71 15.00 15.34
N ILE A 232 -7.34 13.96 14.57
CA ILE A 232 -7.10 14.05 13.12
C ILE A 232 -8.40 14.46 12.39
N LEU A 233 -9.53 13.84 12.74
CA LEU A 233 -10.83 14.13 12.15
C LEU A 233 -11.24 15.59 12.38
N LYS A 234 -11.03 16.12 13.59
CA LYS A 234 -11.30 17.53 13.92
C LYS A 234 -10.47 18.49 13.05
N ARG A 235 -9.16 18.18 12.85
CA ARG A 235 -8.28 18.97 11.96
C ARG A 235 -8.74 18.92 10.52
N LYS A 236 -9.06 17.74 9.98
CA LYS A 236 -9.58 17.61 8.62
C LYS A 236 -10.88 18.41 8.42
N LYS A 237 -11.84 18.31 9.35
CA LYS A 237 -13.08 19.10 9.28
C LYS A 237 -12.81 20.61 9.26
N LYS A 238 -11.89 21.09 10.12
CA LYS A 238 -11.49 22.52 10.13
C LYS A 238 -10.87 22.92 8.80
N GLN A 239 -10.02 22.09 8.24
CA GLN A 239 -9.35 22.35 6.97
C GLN A 239 -10.33 22.42 5.80
N ASP A 240 -11.29 21.50 5.74
CA ASP A 240 -12.32 21.49 4.70
C ASP A 240 -13.21 22.74 4.77
N ARG A 241 -13.59 23.19 5.97
CA ARG A 241 -14.33 24.46 6.16
C ARG A 241 -13.54 25.66 5.63
N ILE A 242 -12.24 25.73 5.95
CA ILE A 242 -11.37 26.81 5.45
C ILE A 242 -11.27 26.77 3.93
N THR A 243 -11.13 25.59 3.34
CA THR A 243 -11.04 25.39 1.89
C THR A 243 -12.33 25.86 1.22
N SER A 244 -13.49 25.39 1.69
CA SER A 244 -14.80 25.78 1.17
C SER A 244 -15.04 27.30 1.27
N THR A 245 -14.68 27.93 2.40
CA THR A 245 -14.79 29.39 2.56
C THR A 245 -13.91 30.14 1.55
N LYS A 246 -12.70 29.64 1.27
CA LYS A 246 -11.81 30.22 0.26
C LYS A 246 -12.36 30.06 -1.16
N GLU A 247 -12.90 28.88 -1.51
CA GLU A 247 -13.55 28.61 -2.79
C GLU A 247 -14.70 29.57 -3.03
N ASN A 248 -15.58 29.76 -2.06
CA ASN A 248 -16.73 30.68 -2.13
C ASN A 248 -16.29 32.16 -2.31
N ARG A 249 -15.06 32.50 -1.95
CA ARG A 249 -14.49 33.86 -2.10
C ARG A 249 -13.56 33.97 -3.32
N GLY A 250 -13.44 32.96 -4.15
CA GLY A 250 -12.52 32.94 -5.30
C GLY A 250 -11.03 32.98 -4.93
N LEU A 251 -10.68 32.62 -3.68
CA LEU A 251 -9.32 32.65 -3.17
C LEU A 251 -8.58 31.32 -3.44
N PRO A 252 -7.24 31.34 -3.57
CA PRO A 252 -6.47 30.13 -3.78
C PRO A 252 -6.66 29.11 -2.64
N THR A 253 -7.00 27.86 -3.01
CA THR A 253 -7.28 26.77 -2.07
C THR A 253 -6.04 25.91 -1.76
N LYS A 254 -4.87 26.26 -2.31
CA LYS A 254 -3.63 25.52 -2.07
C LYS A 254 -3.28 25.51 -0.58
N TYR A 255 -2.85 24.31 -0.13
CA TYR A 255 -2.38 24.14 1.25
C TYR A 255 -1.06 24.87 1.49
N THR A 256 -0.96 25.49 2.66
CA THR A 256 0.30 26.07 3.15
C THR A 256 1.31 24.94 3.46
N TYR A 257 2.59 25.26 3.47
CA TYR A 257 3.65 24.32 3.82
C TYR A 257 3.42 23.68 5.23
N LYS A 258 2.97 24.49 6.20
CA LYS A 258 2.62 24.00 7.56
C LYS A 258 1.49 22.97 7.51
N GLN A 259 0.45 23.22 6.70
CA GLN A 259 -0.66 22.28 6.53
C GLN A 259 -0.21 20.99 5.85
N ILE A 260 0.64 21.07 4.83
CA ILE A 260 1.21 19.90 4.16
C ILE A 260 2.02 19.04 5.14
N LYS A 261 2.92 19.66 5.93
CA LYS A 261 3.69 18.94 6.97
C LYS A 261 2.78 18.27 8.01
N GLN A 262 1.75 18.97 8.47
CA GLN A 262 0.80 18.42 9.43
C GLN A 262 0.02 17.24 8.85
N ASN A 263 -0.47 17.34 7.61
CA ASN A 263 -1.17 16.26 6.94
C ASN A 263 -0.28 15.02 6.75
N GLN A 264 1.00 15.21 6.42
CA GLN A 264 1.98 14.12 6.32
C GLN A 264 2.25 13.47 7.69
N LYS A 265 2.33 14.25 8.76
CA LYS A 265 2.47 13.75 10.13
C LYS A 265 1.25 12.93 10.54
N ASP A 266 0.05 13.45 10.30
CA ASP A 266 -1.20 12.75 10.62
C ASP A 266 -1.33 11.44 9.83
N LYS A 267 -0.99 11.44 8.54
CA LYS A 267 -0.97 10.24 7.72
C LYS A 267 0.00 9.18 8.26
N ARG A 268 1.23 9.56 8.61
CA ARG A 268 2.22 8.61 9.17
C ARG A 268 1.74 8.02 10.50
N ARG A 269 1.18 8.85 11.38
CA ARG A 269 0.65 8.39 12.68
C ARG A 269 -0.52 7.43 12.51
N SER A 270 -1.44 7.71 11.59
CA SER A 270 -2.57 6.83 11.33
C SER A 270 -2.15 5.49 10.70
N ILE A 271 -1.19 5.49 9.77
CA ILE A 271 -0.61 4.26 9.22
C ILE A 271 0.04 3.43 10.35
N SER A 272 0.90 4.04 11.15
CA SER A 272 1.59 3.34 12.25
C SER A 272 0.61 2.74 13.26
N MET A 273 -0.48 3.45 13.57
CA MET A 273 -1.53 2.94 14.45
C MET A 273 -2.20 1.69 13.85
N VAL A 274 -2.62 1.74 12.59
CA VAL A 274 -3.26 0.59 11.94
C VAL A 274 -2.29 -0.60 11.83
N GLU A 275 -1.02 -0.34 11.48
CA GLU A 275 0.01 -1.38 11.46
C GLU A 275 0.22 -2.02 12.84
N GLN A 276 0.15 -1.23 13.94
CA GLN A 276 0.24 -1.77 15.29
C GLN A 276 -0.97 -2.66 15.62
N CYS A 277 -2.19 -2.24 15.26
CA CYS A 277 -3.39 -3.06 15.40
C CYS A 277 -3.24 -4.41 14.67
N LEU A 278 -2.69 -4.39 13.45
CA LEU A 278 -2.44 -5.63 12.70
C LEU A 278 -1.34 -6.49 13.35
N VAL A 279 -0.30 -5.89 13.88
CA VAL A 279 0.74 -6.62 14.64
C VAL A 279 0.13 -7.32 15.85
N ASP A 280 -0.78 -6.66 16.56
CA ASP A 280 -1.46 -7.24 17.73
C ASP A 280 -2.39 -8.39 17.32
N LEU A 281 -3.08 -8.28 16.16
CA LEU A 281 -3.82 -9.38 15.55
C LEU A 281 -2.91 -10.59 15.28
N PHE A 282 -1.77 -10.39 14.63
CA PHE A 282 -0.87 -11.50 14.29
C PHE A 282 -0.21 -12.13 15.52
N LYS A 283 0.06 -11.35 16.57
CA LYS A 283 0.50 -11.89 17.86
C LYS A 283 -0.58 -12.76 18.51
N HIS A 284 -1.85 -12.32 18.47
CA HIS A 284 -3.00 -13.11 18.93
C HIS A 284 -3.10 -14.43 18.15
N CYS A 285 -2.96 -14.37 16.82
CA CYS A 285 -2.97 -15.57 15.99
C CYS A 285 -1.89 -16.58 16.39
N ASN A 286 -0.65 -16.14 16.55
CA ASN A 286 0.46 -17.01 16.93
C ASN A 286 0.24 -17.64 18.33
N LYS A 287 -0.31 -16.87 19.28
CA LYS A 287 -0.61 -17.37 20.63
C LYS A 287 -1.70 -18.44 20.64
N ASN A 288 -2.65 -18.37 19.69
CA ASN A 288 -3.83 -19.23 19.64
C ASN A 288 -3.78 -20.31 18.54
N ASN A 289 -2.61 -20.54 17.93
CA ASN A 289 -2.40 -21.52 16.85
C ASN A 289 -3.27 -21.27 15.60
N ILE A 290 -3.52 -20.00 15.28
CA ILE A 290 -4.25 -19.59 14.08
C ILE A 290 -3.24 -19.44 12.96
N TYR A 291 -3.39 -20.21 11.88
CA TYR A 291 -2.49 -20.15 10.71
C TYR A 291 -3.10 -19.44 9.51
N HIS A 292 -4.41 -19.22 9.52
CA HIS A 292 -5.13 -18.69 8.39
C HIS A 292 -6.17 -17.66 8.84
N LEU A 293 -6.12 -16.48 8.22
CA LEU A 293 -7.09 -15.41 8.42
C LEU A 293 -7.90 -15.16 7.16
N VAL A 294 -9.18 -14.96 7.34
CA VAL A 294 -10.14 -14.66 6.30
C VAL A 294 -10.67 -13.25 6.50
N PHE A 295 -10.55 -12.42 5.48
CA PHE A 295 -11.07 -11.05 5.48
C PHE A 295 -12.13 -10.88 4.39
N GLU A 296 -12.96 -9.86 4.54
CA GLU A 296 -13.83 -9.43 3.44
C GLU A 296 -13.04 -8.72 2.33
N ASP A 297 -13.41 -8.95 1.06
CA ASP A 297 -12.89 -8.16 -0.06
C ASP A 297 -13.58 -6.80 -0.14
N LEU A 298 -13.05 -5.83 0.61
CA LEU A 298 -13.56 -4.47 0.68
C LEU A 298 -13.38 -3.67 -0.62
N ASN A 299 -12.67 -4.18 -1.63
CA ASN A 299 -12.52 -3.51 -2.93
C ASN A 299 -13.86 -3.39 -3.67
N VAL A 300 -14.78 -4.31 -3.43
CA VAL A 300 -16.13 -4.27 -4.00
C VAL A 300 -16.88 -3.02 -3.53
N PHE A 301 -16.73 -2.62 -2.26
CA PHE A 301 -17.36 -1.41 -1.72
C PHE A 301 -16.86 -0.14 -2.40
N THR A 302 -15.56 -0.03 -2.70
CA THR A 302 -15.01 1.16 -3.36
C THR A 302 -15.49 1.34 -4.78
N ARG A 303 -15.84 0.26 -5.50
CA ARG A 303 -16.37 0.30 -6.87
C ARG A 303 -17.88 0.58 -6.90
N LYS A 304 -18.67 -0.09 -6.06
CA LYS A 304 -20.15 0.09 -6.00
C LYS A 304 -20.56 1.49 -5.51
N TYR A 305 -19.78 2.10 -4.64
CA TYR A 305 -20.09 3.45 -4.12
C TYR A 305 -19.92 4.59 -5.13
N LYS A 306 -19.22 4.35 -6.24
CA LYS A 306 -19.21 5.28 -7.38
C LYS A 306 -20.44 5.17 -8.27
N ILE A 307 -21.17 4.05 -8.20
CA ILE A 307 -22.27 3.72 -9.13
C ILE A 307 -23.64 4.12 -8.55
N ASN A 308 -23.82 4.06 -7.24
CA ASN A 308 -25.11 4.30 -6.60
C ASN A 308 -25.13 5.59 -5.80
N ASN A 309 -25.06 6.75 -6.39
CA ASN A 309 -25.29 8.13 -5.89
C ASN A 309 -25.82 8.32 -4.44
N LYS A 310 -25.80 7.32 -3.56
CA LYS A 310 -26.04 7.47 -2.11
C LYS A 310 -24.77 7.97 -1.46
N GLU A 311 -24.76 9.26 -1.16
CA GLU A 311 -23.68 9.92 -0.43
C GLU A 311 -23.40 9.23 0.90
N PHE A 312 -22.25 8.57 0.98
CA PHE A 312 -21.66 8.28 2.26
C PHE A 312 -21.51 9.58 3.04
N ASN A 313 -22.00 9.57 4.28
CA ASN A 313 -21.71 10.63 5.19
C ASN A 313 -20.23 10.99 5.12
N VAL A 314 -19.93 12.26 4.83
CA VAL A 314 -18.56 12.77 4.66
C VAL A 314 -17.65 12.38 5.85
N ASN A 315 -18.22 12.24 7.05
CA ASN A 315 -17.50 11.80 8.24
C ASN A 315 -17.05 10.33 8.15
N ILE A 316 -17.87 9.45 7.59
CA ILE A 316 -17.51 8.03 7.38
C ILE A 316 -16.38 7.92 6.35
N ARG A 317 -16.45 8.65 5.24
CA ARG A 317 -15.36 8.69 4.24
C ARG A 317 -14.04 9.17 4.85
N ARG A 318 -14.09 10.19 5.72
CA ARG A 318 -12.91 10.68 6.44
C ARG A 318 -12.35 9.63 7.39
N LEU A 319 -13.22 8.93 8.14
CA LEU A 319 -12.81 7.84 9.03
C LEU A 319 -12.17 6.69 8.24
N MET A 320 -12.79 6.24 7.15
CA MET A 320 -12.21 5.21 6.27
C MET A 320 -10.81 5.61 5.76
N SER A 321 -10.65 6.88 5.40
CA SER A 321 -9.35 7.42 4.98
C SER A 321 -8.31 7.48 6.11
N ILE A 322 -8.72 7.77 7.35
CA ILE A 322 -7.82 7.82 8.52
C ILE A 322 -7.44 6.40 8.95
N LEU A 323 -8.37 5.46 8.90
CA LEU A 323 -8.17 4.06 9.25
C LEU A 323 -7.57 3.23 8.10
N HIS A 324 -7.29 3.86 6.97
CA HIS A 324 -6.70 3.20 5.79
C HIS A 324 -7.45 1.94 5.33
N ILE A 325 -8.78 1.93 5.43
CA ILE A 325 -9.62 0.75 5.14
C ILE A 325 -9.35 0.20 3.73
N VAL A 326 -9.17 1.07 2.74
CA VAL A 326 -8.86 0.66 1.35
C VAL A 326 -7.49 0.00 1.22
N ASP A 327 -6.54 0.40 2.08
CA ASP A 327 -5.15 -0.10 2.04
C ASP A 327 -4.93 -1.28 3.00
N ILE A 328 -5.92 -1.60 3.85
CA ILE A 328 -5.78 -2.59 4.92
C ILE A 328 -5.40 -3.97 4.38
N LYS A 329 -5.93 -4.38 3.24
CA LYS A 329 -5.58 -5.62 2.55
C LYS A 329 -4.07 -5.73 2.32
N ASN A 330 -3.48 -4.71 1.69
CA ASN A 330 -2.05 -4.69 1.40
C ASN A 330 -1.20 -4.71 2.68
N MET A 331 -1.68 -4.04 3.74
CA MET A 331 -1.00 -4.04 5.05
C MET A 331 -1.07 -5.42 5.70
N VAL A 332 -2.23 -6.06 5.69
CA VAL A 332 -2.46 -7.42 6.23
C VAL A 332 -1.57 -8.43 5.51
N GLU A 333 -1.57 -8.45 4.18
CA GLU A 333 -0.73 -9.36 3.39
C GLU A 333 0.77 -9.16 3.68
N ARG A 334 1.21 -7.91 3.75
CA ARG A 334 2.60 -7.56 4.01
C ARG A 334 3.08 -7.94 5.41
N ILE A 335 2.24 -7.70 6.43
CA ILE A 335 2.58 -7.98 7.81
C ILE A 335 2.39 -9.49 8.09
N GLY A 336 1.30 -10.10 7.60
CA GLY A 336 1.00 -11.51 7.78
C GLY A 336 2.11 -12.44 7.30
N LYS A 337 2.76 -12.11 6.18
CA LYS A 337 3.94 -12.84 5.69
C LYS A 337 5.05 -12.95 6.74
N LYS A 338 5.28 -11.91 7.57
CA LYS A 338 6.31 -11.93 8.62
C LYS A 338 5.98 -12.90 9.76
N TYR A 339 4.69 -13.20 9.93
CA TYR A 339 4.20 -14.11 10.96
C TYR A 339 3.89 -15.50 10.40
N GLY A 340 4.06 -15.71 9.09
CA GLY A 340 3.79 -16.99 8.43
C GLY A 340 2.31 -17.32 8.29
N ILE A 341 1.43 -16.34 8.45
CA ILE A 341 -0.02 -16.52 8.45
C ILE A 341 -0.56 -16.32 7.03
N THR A 342 -1.35 -17.29 6.58
CA THR A 342 -2.03 -17.25 5.29
C THR A 342 -3.21 -16.28 5.37
N ILE A 343 -3.42 -15.51 4.30
CA ILE A 343 -4.53 -14.55 4.19
C ILE A 343 -5.39 -14.92 2.99
N SER A 344 -6.70 -15.01 3.20
CA SER A 344 -7.69 -15.17 2.15
C SER A 344 -8.75 -14.08 2.22
N LEU A 345 -9.38 -13.84 1.09
CA LEU A 345 -10.49 -12.89 0.98
C LEU A 345 -11.75 -13.62 0.58
N THR A 346 -12.86 -13.20 1.18
CA THR A 346 -14.21 -13.69 0.84
C THR A 346 -15.10 -12.55 0.38
N ASN A 347 -16.21 -12.88 -0.29
CA ASN A 347 -17.20 -11.89 -0.70
C ASN A 347 -17.86 -11.27 0.54
N ALA A 348 -17.90 -9.93 0.58
CA ALA A 348 -18.50 -9.15 1.67
C ALA A 348 -20.03 -9.08 1.64
N GLU A 349 -20.68 -9.61 0.59
CA GLU A 349 -22.13 -9.48 0.45
C GLU A 349 -22.87 -10.29 1.53
N TYR A 350 -23.76 -9.61 2.27
CA TYR A 350 -24.64 -10.16 3.31
C TYR A 350 -23.94 -10.80 4.53
N THR A 351 -22.63 -10.70 4.72
CA THR A 351 -21.95 -11.20 5.93
C THR A 351 -22.58 -10.69 7.20
N SER A 352 -22.97 -9.41 7.22
CA SER A 352 -23.60 -8.75 8.35
C SER A 352 -25.10 -9.02 8.53
N GLN A 353 -25.78 -9.62 7.54
CA GLN A 353 -27.24 -9.90 7.56
C GLN A 353 -27.53 -11.40 7.65
N GLN A 354 -26.54 -12.25 7.40
CA GLN A 354 -26.61 -13.68 7.48
C GLN A 354 -26.52 -14.15 8.93
N CYS A 355 -27.37 -15.08 9.33
CA CYS A 355 -27.25 -15.75 10.62
C CYS A 355 -26.10 -16.75 10.60
N SER A 356 -25.13 -16.63 11.52
CA SER A 356 -24.02 -17.56 11.61
C SER A 356 -24.42 -18.96 12.09
N LYS A 357 -25.59 -19.08 12.75
CA LYS A 357 -26.13 -20.34 13.25
C LYS A 357 -26.92 -21.11 12.22
N CYS A 358 -27.88 -20.48 11.51
CA CYS A 358 -28.79 -21.19 10.60
C CYS A 358 -28.62 -20.78 9.12
N GLY A 359 -27.76 -19.83 8.80
CA GLY A 359 -27.52 -19.36 7.44
C GLY A 359 -28.56 -18.40 6.87
N TYR A 360 -29.68 -18.14 7.58
CA TYR A 360 -30.77 -17.30 7.09
C TYR A 360 -30.33 -15.86 6.86
N ILE A 361 -30.60 -15.32 5.66
CA ILE A 361 -30.22 -13.96 5.26
C ILE A 361 -31.45 -13.07 5.21
N HIS A 362 -31.52 -12.07 6.07
CA HIS A 362 -32.58 -11.07 6.05
C HIS A 362 -32.09 -9.72 6.59
N LYS A 363 -32.57 -8.61 6.00
CA LYS A 363 -32.20 -7.25 6.43
C LYS A 363 -32.55 -6.97 7.89
N ASP A 364 -33.67 -7.52 8.36
CA ASP A 364 -34.16 -7.31 9.73
C ASP A 364 -33.42 -8.15 10.78
N ASN A 365 -32.52 -9.06 10.39
CA ASN A 365 -31.61 -9.74 11.30
C ASN A 365 -30.67 -8.75 11.98
N ARG A 366 -30.33 -7.64 11.32
CA ARG A 366 -29.46 -6.58 11.85
C ARG A 366 -30.18 -5.23 11.84
N LYS A 367 -31.03 -4.98 12.85
CA LYS A 367 -31.75 -3.72 13.02
C LYS A 367 -30.83 -2.59 13.56
N THR A 368 -29.83 -2.94 14.33
CA THR A 368 -28.85 -2.00 14.90
C THR A 368 -27.42 -2.35 14.50
N GLN A 369 -26.48 -1.43 14.73
CA GLN A 369 -25.07 -1.66 14.45
C GLN A 369 -24.45 -2.74 15.37
N GLU A 370 -24.99 -2.88 16.58
CA GLU A 370 -24.36 -3.69 17.66
C GLU A 370 -25.05 -5.04 17.88
N ARG A 371 -26.36 -5.13 17.63
CA ARG A 371 -27.15 -6.30 17.96
C ARG A 371 -27.65 -7.00 16.70
N PHE A 372 -27.32 -8.28 16.60
CA PHE A 372 -27.87 -9.23 15.63
C PHE A 372 -28.93 -10.08 16.29
N LYS A 373 -30.07 -10.26 15.62
CA LYS A 373 -31.14 -11.19 16.03
C LYS A 373 -31.74 -11.84 14.81
N CYS A 374 -31.57 -13.13 14.64
CA CYS A 374 -32.15 -13.87 13.54
C CYS A 374 -33.66 -13.95 13.69
N ILE A 375 -34.42 -13.49 12.69
CA ILE A 375 -35.88 -13.56 12.69
C ILE A 375 -36.40 -14.98 12.42
N HIS A 376 -35.54 -15.88 11.88
CA HIS A 376 -35.92 -17.26 11.58
C HIS A 376 -35.70 -18.19 12.78
N CYS A 377 -34.46 -18.23 13.35
CA CYS A 377 -34.13 -19.18 14.42
C CYS A 377 -34.02 -18.54 15.81
N GLY A 378 -34.24 -17.23 15.93
CA GLY A 378 -34.16 -16.50 17.21
C GLY A 378 -32.75 -16.30 17.77
N TYR A 379 -31.70 -16.74 17.08
CA TYR A 379 -30.30 -16.58 17.52
C TYR A 379 -29.98 -15.10 17.70
N GLU A 380 -29.39 -14.76 18.86
CA GLU A 380 -28.95 -13.39 19.18
C GLU A 380 -27.45 -13.38 19.46
N GLU A 381 -26.76 -12.37 18.92
CA GLU A 381 -25.32 -12.19 19.09
C GLU A 381 -24.91 -10.72 18.87
N ASN A 382 -23.67 -10.39 19.21
CA ASN A 382 -23.06 -9.15 18.73
C ASN A 382 -22.97 -9.18 17.19
N ALA A 383 -23.37 -8.10 16.54
CA ALA A 383 -23.48 -8.07 15.07
C ALA A 383 -22.13 -8.24 14.36
N ASP A 384 -21.05 -7.68 14.93
CA ASP A 384 -19.71 -7.76 14.36
C ASP A 384 -19.09 -9.16 14.60
N LEU A 385 -19.42 -9.81 15.74
CA LEU A 385 -19.02 -11.19 16.01
C LEU A 385 -19.78 -12.16 15.08
N ASN A 386 -21.08 -11.99 14.89
CA ASN A 386 -21.83 -12.79 13.93
C ASN A 386 -21.27 -12.63 12.50
N ALA A 387 -20.88 -11.42 12.10
CA ALA A 387 -20.28 -11.18 10.80
C ALA A 387 -18.92 -11.88 10.65
N SER A 388 -18.04 -11.80 11.66
CA SER A 388 -16.74 -12.45 11.63
C SER A 388 -16.83 -13.99 11.57
N ILE A 389 -17.83 -14.59 12.25
CA ILE A 389 -18.12 -16.03 12.14
C ILE A 389 -18.58 -16.39 10.71
N ASN A 390 -19.43 -15.58 10.10
CA ASN A 390 -19.86 -15.78 8.71
C ASN A 390 -18.67 -15.69 7.74
N ILE A 391 -17.76 -14.73 7.95
CA ILE A 391 -16.55 -14.57 7.13
C ILE A 391 -15.68 -15.83 7.25
N LYS A 392 -15.47 -16.35 8.47
CA LYS A 392 -14.74 -17.59 8.71
C LYS A 392 -15.34 -18.77 7.95
N ASN A 393 -16.66 -18.95 8.08
CA ASN A 393 -17.38 -20.09 7.52
C ASN A 393 -17.38 -20.09 5.99
N ARG A 394 -17.30 -18.91 5.36
CA ARG A 394 -17.30 -18.80 3.90
C ARG A 394 -16.06 -19.34 3.21
N ILE A 395 -14.93 -19.46 3.91
CA ILE A 395 -13.72 -20.00 3.30
C ILE A 395 -13.74 -21.51 3.14
N SER A 396 -14.49 -22.20 3.99
CA SER A 396 -14.59 -23.66 3.97
C SER A 396 -15.24 -24.17 2.68
N VAL A 397 -15.72 -23.25 1.81
CA VAL A 397 -16.62 -23.61 0.73
C VAL A 397 -16.41 -22.74 -0.48
N ASP A 398 -15.54 -23.18 -1.40
CA ASP A 398 -15.49 -22.63 -2.76
C ASP A 398 -16.88 -22.68 -3.43
N VAL A 399 -17.71 -23.63 -3.06
CA VAL A 399 -19.10 -23.80 -3.53
C VAL A 399 -20.04 -22.72 -3.00
N LEU A 400 -19.87 -22.21 -1.76
CA LEU A 400 -20.62 -21.05 -1.26
C LEU A 400 -20.25 -19.77 -1.99
N ARG A 401 -18.99 -19.65 -2.40
CA ARG A 401 -18.49 -18.52 -3.17
C ARG A 401 -19.20 -18.42 -4.53
N ASP A 402 -19.41 -19.56 -5.20
CA ASP A 402 -20.02 -19.63 -6.52
C ASP A 402 -21.56 -19.67 -6.46
N SER A 403 -22.14 -20.27 -5.41
CA SER A 403 -23.61 -20.36 -5.26
C SER A 403 -24.25 -19.14 -4.57
N LEU A 404 -23.48 -18.29 -3.88
CA LEU A 404 -23.89 -16.98 -3.39
C LEU A 404 -23.66 -15.87 -4.42
N HIS A 405 -23.45 -16.21 -5.70
CA HIS A 405 -23.67 -15.27 -6.79
C HIS A 405 -25.15 -14.87 -6.77
N ILE A 406 -25.39 -13.86 -5.96
CA ILE A 406 -26.69 -13.19 -5.89
C ILE A 406 -26.73 -12.32 -7.13
N GLU A 407 -27.38 -12.83 -8.16
CA GLU A 407 -27.71 -12.04 -9.33
C GLU A 407 -28.60 -10.89 -8.87
N VAL A 408 -28.02 -9.71 -8.89
CA VAL A 408 -28.80 -8.49 -8.74
C VAL A 408 -29.34 -8.16 -10.13
N GLU A 409 -30.37 -8.87 -10.53
CA GLU A 409 -31.16 -8.47 -11.70
C GLU A 409 -32.00 -7.24 -11.35
N ASN A 410 -31.78 -6.15 -12.07
CA ASN A 410 -32.61 -4.96 -12.11
C ASN A 410 -32.92 -4.28 -10.76
N ASN A 411 -31.97 -4.17 -9.85
CA ASN A 411 -32.15 -3.53 -8.53
C ASN A 411 -33.28 -4.13 -7.67
N LYS A 412 -33.79 -5.29 -8.00
CA LYS A 412 -34.76 -6.03 -7.18
C LYS A 412 -34.09 -7.26 -6.58
N TYR A 413 -34.15 -7.33 -5.26
CA TYR A 413 -33.75 -8.54 -4.53
C TYR A 413 -34.67 -9.70 -4.97
N ILE A 414 -34.08 -10.79 -5.46
CA ILE A 414 -34.79 -12.05 -5.67
C ILE A 414 -35.37 -12.49 -4.31
N PRO A 415 -36.60 -13.03 -4.25
CA PRO A 415 -37.22 -13.45 -3.00
C PRO A 415 -36.31 -14.34 -2.18
N LEU A 416 -36.09 -13.95 -0.94
CA LEU A 416 -35.14 -14.57 0.01
C LEU A 416 -35.46 -16.03 0.32
N GLU A 417 -36.69 -16.46 0.14
CA GLU A 417 -37.17 -17.81 0.40
C GLU A 417 -36.46 -18.89 -0.44
N THR A 418 -36.24 -18.65 -1.73
CA THR A 418 -35.51 -19.60 -2.60
C THR A 418 -34.02 -19.68 -2.35
N LYS A 419 -33.45 -18.64 -1.77
CA LYS A 419 -32.01 -18.63 -1.41
C LYS A 419 -31.75 -19.22 -0.05
N HIS A 420 -32.69 -19.11 0.86
CA HIS A 420 -32.62 -19.68 2.20
C HIS A 420 -32.42 -21.19 2.16
N GLU A 421 -33.27 -21.91 1.42
CA GLU A 421 -33.20 -23.38 1.30
C GLU A 421 -31.84 -23.85 0.77
N LYS A 422 -31.29 -23.16 -0.23
CA LYS A 422 -29.96 -23.50 -0.79
C LYS A 422 -28.84 -23.26 0.21
N VAL A 423 -28.90 -22.18 0.99
CA VAL A 423 -27.90 -21.85 2.01
C VAL A 423 -28.02 -22.84 3.17
N GLU A 424 -29.23 -23.18 3.62
CA GLU A 424 -29.46 -24.17 4.67
C GLU A 424 -29.00 -25.57 4.27
N GLN A 425 -29.35 -26.03 3.06
CA GLN A 425 -28.88 -27.31 2.53
C GLN A 425 -27.36 -27.36 2.45
N LEU A 426 -26.75 -26.25 2.10
CA LEU A 426 -25.30 -26.14 2.00
C LEU A 426 -24.65 -26.18 3.39
N PHE A 427 -25.18 -25.47 4.39
CA PHE A 427 -24.71 -25.52 5.77
C PHE A 427 -24.83 -26.94 6.36
N LYS A 428 -25.99 -27.62 6.14
CA LYS A 428 -26.19 -29.02 6.53
C LYS A 428 -25.18 -29.95 5.85
N LYS A 429 -24.96 -29.80 4.54
CA LYS A 429 -24.02 -30.63 3.78
C LYS A 429 -22.56 -30.48 4.25
N LEU A 430 -22.23 -29.36 4.86
CA LEU A 430 -20.87 -29.03 5.31
C LEU A 430 -20.63 -29.22 6.80
N ASN A 431 -21.63 -29.73 7.55
CA ASN A 431 -21.59 -29.83 9.00
C ASN A 431 -21.22 -28.50 9.70
N LEU A 432 -21.59 -27.36 9.10
CA LEU A 432 -21.33 -26.02 9.66
C LEU A 432 -22.47 -25.56 10.60
N VAL A 433 -23.50 -26.34 10.73
CA VAL A 433 -24.58 -26.15 11.72
C VAL A 433 -24.50 -27.30 12.70
N VAL A 434 -24.26 -26.97 13.94
CA VAL A 434 -24.39 -27.90 15.08
C VAL A 434 -25.85 -27.89 15.57
#